data_9a121d8beef82218b1d77b86a532e6f1
#
_entry.id   9a121d8beef82218b1d77b86a532e6f1
#
_cell.length_a   1.000
_cell.length_b   1.000
_cell.length_c   1.000
_cell.angle_alpha   90.00
_cell.angle_beta   90.00
_cell.angle_gamma   90.00
#
_symmetry.space_group_name_H-M   'P 1'
#
loop_
_entity.id
_entity.type
_entity.pdbx_description
1 polymer ?
#
loop_
_entity_poly.entity_id
_entity_poly.type
_entity_poly.pdbx_seq_one_letter_code
_entity_poly.pdbx_strand_id
1 'polypeptide(L)'
;MTDELLSQLVNTPGPSGYEDRVRAVIVERLEEVGFEPVVDSLGNVYVVLGEGRPLMVVAAHMDEVGFVVRHVDERGFLRVAALGGISPETVLSKEVIVMTEKGDILGVFGAQPPHVRGQAQPTSVEDLFIDIGASSREEALAMGVEVGSPAAFLGRYWEKDGKIIGKALDDRLGCYVLLRALE
;
A
#
# COMPACT_ATOMS: atom_id res chain seq x y z
N MET A 1 2.96 8.18 -23.93
CA MET A 1 2.86 6.74 -23.61
C MET A 1 3.02 6.64 -22.11
N THR A 2 2.12 5.96 -21.45
CA THR A 2 2.20 5.70 -20.00
C THR A 2 3.41 4.81 -19.74
N ASP A 3 4.24 5.15 -18.76
CA ASP A 3 5.34 4.28 -18.35
C ASP A 3 4.76 3.11 -17.54
N GLU A 4 4.83 1.91 -18.12
CA GLU A 4 4.22 0.71 -17.54
C GLU A 4 4.84 0.33 -16.19
N LEU A 5 6.17 0.42 -16.07
CA LEU A 5 6.87 0.10 -14.82
C LEU A 5 6.48 1.05 -13.69
N LEU A 6 6.47 2.36 -13.96
CA LEU A 6 6.06 3.33 -12.94
C LEU A 6 4.58 3.15 -12.56
N SER A 7 3.71 2.91 -13.56
CA SER A 7 2.30 2.61 -13.32
C SER A 7 2.13 1.37 -12.45
N GLN A 8 2.88 0.31 -12.72
CA GLN A 8 2.85 -0.93 -11.94
C GLN A 8 3.32 -0.69 -10.49
N LEU A 9 4.45 -0.03 -10.30
CA LEU A 9 4.98 0.30 -8.98
C LEU A 9 3.99 1.14 -8.16
N VAL A 10 3.39 2.18 -8.76
CA VAL A 10 2.43 3.07 -8.09
C VAL A 10 1.13 2.37 -7.72
N ASN A 11 0.62 1.49 -8.59
CA ASN A 11 -0.66 0.82 -8.36
C ASN A 11 -0.54 -0.40 -7.43
N THR A 12 0.64 -1.02 -7.33
CA THR A 12 0.85 -2.20 -6.49
C THR A 12 0.73 -1.84 -5.01
N PRO A 13 -0.20 -2.43 -4.25
CA PRO A 13 -0.31 -2.19 -2.82
C PRO A 13 0.87 -2.79 -2.06
N GLY A 14 1.37 -2.05 -1.07
CA GLY A 14 2.49 -2.47 -0.23
C GLY A 14 2.64 -1.55 0.97
N PRO A 15 1.71 -1.61 1.94
CA PRO A 15 1.87 -0.85 3.18
C PRO A 15 3.04 -1.39 3.99
N SER A 16 3.60 -0.54 4.87
CA SER A 16 4.77 -0.88 5.69
C SER A 16 4.61 -2.23 6.40
N GLY A 17 5.58 -3.13 6.19
CA GLY A 17 5.58 -4.51 6.70
C GLY A 17 4.87 -5.53 5.78
N TYR A 18 4.29 -5.08 4.65
CA TYR A 18 3.56 -5.93 3.69
C TYR A 18 3.95 -5.60 2.25
N GLU A 19 5.25 -5.38 2.00
CA GLU A 19 5.80 -4.93 0.73
C GLU A 19 6.04 -6.07 -0.28
N ASP A 20 5.69 -7.31 0.04
CA ASP A 20 6.01 -8.51 -0.77
C ASP A 20 5.64 -8.34 -2.25
N ARG A 21 4.49 -7.75 -2.54
CA ARG A 21 4.02 -7.57 -3.92
C ARG A 21 4.86 -6.56 -4.69
N VAL A 22 5.25 -5.47 -4.03
CA VAL A 22 6.12 -4.45 -4.64
C VAL A 22 7.52 -4.99 -4.83
N ARG A 23 8.02 -5.71 -3.82
CA ARG A 23 9.29 -6.40 -3.89
C ARG A 23 9.34 -7.36 -5.08
N ALA A 24 8.27 -8.12 -5.32
CA ALA A 24 8.18 -9.02 -6.46
C ALA A 24 8.33 -8.27 -7.79
N VAL A 25 7.66 -7.12 -7.96
CA VAL A 25 7.80 -6.26 -9.15
C VAL A 25 9.24 -5.79 -9.34
N ILE A 26 9.89 -5.37 -8.25
CA ILE A 26 11.27 -4.87 -8.30
C ILE A 26 12.25 -6.01 -8.64
N VAL A 27 12.10 -7.17 -8.01
CA VAL A 27 12.93 -8.37 -8.28
C VAL A 27 12.78 -8.81 -9.72
N GLU A 28 11.54 -8.99 -10.21
CA GLU A 28 11.27 -9.36 -11.59
C GLU A 28 11.93 -8.40 -12.57
N ARG A 29 11.82 -7.09 -12.33
CA ARG A 29 12.46 -6.10 -13.22
C ARG A 29 13.97 -6.16 -13.20
N LEU A 30 14.61 -6.37 -12.05
CA LEU A 30 16.07 -6.53 -11.95
C LEU A 30 16.54 -7.79 -12.69
N GLU A 31 15.80 -8.90 -12.58
CA GLU A 31 16.10 -10.14 -13.30
C GLU A 31 15.95 -9.98 -14.82
N GLU A 32 14.91 -9.30 -15.28
CA GLU A 32 14.71 -9.00 -16.72
C GLU A 32 15.87 -8.22 -17.34
N VAL A 33 16.50 -7.31 -16.59
CA VAL A 33 17.65 -6.53 -17.07
C VAL A 33 18.99 -7.21 -16.77
N GLY A 34 18.96 -8.47 -16.29
CA GLY A 34 20.14 -9.34 -16.18
C GLY A 34 20.90 -9.24 -14.84
N PHE A 35 20.28 -8.70 -13.80
CA PHE A 35 20.85 -8.74 -12.45
C PHE A 35 20.37 -9.96 -11.67
N GLU A 36 21.14 -10.33 -10.64
CA GLU A 36 20.77 -11.32 -9.64
C GLU A 36 20.51 -10.57 -8.31
N PRO A 37 19.26 -10.12 -8.05
CA PRO A 37 18.96 -9.36 -6.84
C PRO A 37 19.03 -10.26 -5.61
N VAL A 38 19.54 -9.70 -4.51
CA VAL A 38 19.53 -10.34 -3.20
C VAL A 38 18.43 -9.75 -2.37
N VAL A 39 17.62 -10.61 -1.74
CA VAL A 39 16.61 -10.22 -0.75
C VAL A 39 17.11 -10.63 0.63
N ASP A 40 17.23 -9.66 1.54
CA ASP A 40 17.64 -9.95 2.90
C ASP A 40 16.47 -10.39 3.80
N SER A 41 16.77 -10.71 5.06
CA SER A 41 15.76 -11.18 6.02
C SER A 41 14.72 -10.14 6.43
N LEU A 42 14.95 -8.86 6.14
CA LEU A 42 13.99 -7.77 6.35
C LEU A 42 13.18 -7.45 5.09
N GLY A 43 13.49 -8.12 3.97
CA GLY A 43 12.83 -7.88 2.70
C GLY A 43 13.45 -6.77 1.86
N ASN A 44 14.61 -6.21 2.24
CA ASN A 44 15.32 -5.27 1.39
C ASN A 44 15.83 -5.99 0.14
N VAL A 45 15.71 -5.33 -1.01
CA VAL A 45 16.25 -5.81 -2.30
C VAL A 45 17.48 -4.99 -2.65
N TYR A 46 18.57 -5.65 -2.99
CA TYR A 46 19.77 -4.96 -3.42
C TYR A 46 20.55 -5.71 -4.50
N VAL A 47 21.31 -4.97 -5.29
CA VAL A 47 22.33 -5.47 -6.20
C VAL A 47 23.66 -4.77 -5.87
N VAL A 48 24.77 -5.45 -6.10
CA VAL A 48 26.12 -4.88 -5.90
C VAL A 48 26.80 -4.77 -7.25
N LEU A 49 27.27 -3.56 -7.57
CA LEU A 49 27.97 -3.27 -8.82
C LEU A 49 29.43 -2.95 -8.55
N GLY A 50 30.31 -3.64 -9.28
CA GLY A 50 31.75 -3.43 -9.18
C GLY A 50 32.38 -3.91 -7.88
N GLU A 51 33.65 -3.61 -7.73
CA GLU A 51 34.47 -3.99 -6.58
C GLU A 51 35.28 -2.78 -6.08
N GLY A 52 35.66 -2.81 -4.79
CA GLY A 52 36.57 -1.82 -4.24
C GLY A 52 35.97 -0.88 -3.21
N ARG A 53 36.68 0.23 -2.99
CA ARG A 53 36.34 1.28 -2.00
C ARG A 53 36.56 2.66 -2.58
N PRO A 54 35.79 3.70 -2.20
CA PRO A 54 34.72 3.66 -1.22
C PRO A 54 33.47 2.95 -1.76
N LEU A 55 32.67 2.38 -0.88
CA LEU A 55 31.32 1.90 -1.18
C LEU A 55 30.35 3.10 -1.19
N MET A 56 29.59 3.24 -2.27
CA MET A 56 28.46 4.17 -2.36
C MET A 56 27.16 3.36 -2.32
N VAL A 57 26.22 3.78 -1.49
CA VAL A 57 24.88 3.18 -1.40
C VAL A 57 23.88 4.19 -1.94
N VAL A 58 23.06 3.75 -2.90
CA VAL A 58 21.92 4.51 -3.39
C VAL A 58 20.66 3.71 -3.03
N ALA A 59 19.70 4.33 -2.36
CA ALA A 59 18.53 3.63 -1.81
C ALA A 59 17.26 4.43 -2.04
N ALA A 60 16.15 3.69 -2.14
CA ALA A 60 14.78 4.19 -2.15
C ALA A 60 13.93 3.24 -1.31
N HIS A 61 12.86 3.74 -0.65
CA HIS A 61 11.94 2.85 0.05
C HIS A 61 10.77 2.43 -0.83
N MET A 62 10.29 1.19 -0.63
CA MET A 62 9.23 0.62 -1.44
C MET A 62 7.87 0.57 -0.75
N ASP A 63 7.80 0.86 0.53
CA ASP A 63 6.54 0.87 1.27
C ASP A 63 5.72 2.14 1.03
N GLU A 64 4.50 2.09 1.46
CA GLU A 64 3.57 3.22 1.51
C GLU A 64 2.84 3.25 2.85
N VAL A 65 2.25 4.38 3.20
CA VAL A 65 1.34 4.45 4.34
C VAL A 65 0.08 3.64 4.06
N GLY A 66 -0.44 2.99 5.09
CA GLY A 66 -1.62 2.14 4.94
C GLY A 66 -2.26 1.82 6.28
N PHE A 67 -2.90 0.67 6.34
CA PHE A 67 -3.69 0.28 7.50
C PHE A 67 -3.53 -1.22 7.78
N VAL A 68 -3.80 -1.60 9.02
CA VAL A 68 -3.93 -2.99 9.42
C VAL A 68 -5.26 -3.20 10.16
N VAL A 69 -5.99 -4.26 9.81
CA VAL A 69 -7.24 -4.63 10.49
C VAL A 69 -6.92 -5.06 11.91
N ARG A 70 -7.51 -4.37 12.90
CA ARG A 70 -7.36 -4.71 14.32
C ARG A 70 -8.59 -5.39 14.92
N HIS A 71 -9.76 -5.24 14.26
CA HIS A 71 -11.01 -5.85 14.70
C HIS A 71 -12.05 -5.85 13.57
N VAL A 72 -12.89 -6.86 13.52
CA VAL A 72 -14.09 -6.91 12.67
C VAL A 72 -15.30 -6.82 13.58
N ASP A 73 -16.14 -5.80 13.41
CA ASP A 73 -17.32 -5.64 14.28
C ASP A 73 -18.49 -6.54 13.83
N GLU A 74 -19.52 -6.66 14.66
CA GLU A 74 -20.68 -7.56 14.44
C GLU A 74 -21.47 -7.24 13.16
N ARG A 75 -21.28 -6.04 12.60
CA ARG A 75 -21.92 -5.60 11.35
C ARG A 75 -21.04 -5.80 10.13
N GLY A 76 -19.84 -6.39 10.30
CA GLY A 76 -18.89 -6.63 9.23
C GLY A 76 -17.96 -5.45 8.91
N PHE A 77 -18.02 -4.32 9.63
CA PHE A 77 -17.10 -3.22 9.43
C PHE A 77 -15.73 -3.53 10.03
N LEU A 78 -14.69 -3.15 9.28
CA LEU A 78 -13.31 -3.35 9.71
C LEU A 78 -12.79 -2.14 10.48
N ARG A 79 -12.39 -2.35 11.73
CA ARG A 79 -11.68 -1.36 12.52
C ARG A 79 -10.18 -1.52 12.27
N VAL A 80 -9.51 -0.42 12.01
CA VAL A 80 -8.12 -0.44 11.58
C VAL A 80 -7.22 0.41 12.48
N ALA A 81 -5.93 0.14 12.41
CA ALA A 81 -4.88 1.04 12.87
C ALA A 81 -4.10 1.55 11.66
N ALA A 82 -3.59 2.76 11.73
CA ALA A 82 -2.75 3.32 10.69
C ALA A 82 -1.34 2.74 10.73
N LEU A 83 -0.79 2.47 9.56
CA LEU A 83 0.62 2.20 9.33
C LEU A 83 1.22 3.46 8.69
N GLY A 84 1.99 4.21 9.49
CA GLY A 84 2.53 5.52 9.10
C GLY A 84 1.64 6.71 9.49
N GLY A 85 2.04 7.90 9.10
CA GLY A 85 1.36 9.15 9.44
C GLY A 85 0.19 9.44 8.49
N ILE A 86 -1.04 9.21 8.96
CA ILE A 86 -2.26 9.44 8.18
C ILE A 86 -3.23 10.32 8.98
N SER A 87 -3.65 11.44 8.37
CA SER A 87 -4.69 12.30 8.94
C SER A 87 -6.08 11.76 8.67
N PRO A 88 -6.94 11.60 9.69
CA PRO A 88 -8.27 10.99 9.53
C PRO A 88 -9.17 11.74 8.54
N GLU A 89 -9.02 13.06 8.41
CA GLU A 89 -9.80 13.89 7.50
C GLU A 89 -9.53 13.55 6.02
N THR A 90 -8.32 13.07 5.72
CA THR A 90 -7.90 12.74 4.34
C THR A 90 -8.37 11.36 3.90
N VAL A 91 -8.86 10.54 4.83
CA VAL A 91 -9.19 9.13 4.60
C VAL A 91 -10.68 8.91 4.32
N LEU A 92 -11.55 9.79 4.82
CA LEU A 92 -12.99 9.69 4.63
C LEU A 92 -13.36 9.56 3.15
N SER A 93 -14.22 8.58 2.84
CA SER A 93 -14.69 8.25 1.48
C SER A 93 -13.58 7.79 0.52
N LYS A 94 -12.38 7.49 1.01
CA LYS A 94 -11.34 6.90 0.18
C LYS A 94 -11.59 5.40 -0.02
N GLU A 95 -11.34 4.97 -1.25
CA GLU A 95 -11.31 3.56 -1.63
C GLU A 95 -9.98 2.94 -1.19
N VAL A 96 -10.06 1.72 -0.69
CA VAL A 96 -8.91 0.93 -0.25
C VAL A 96 -9.01 -0.50 -0.75
N ILE A 97 -7.88 -1.15 -0.83
CA ILE A 97 -7.76 -2.59 -1.06
C ILE A 97 -7.38 -3.23 0.27
N VAL A 98 -8.23 -4.11 0.77
CA VAL A 98 -7.92 -5.01 1.89
C VAL A 98 -7.29 -6.26 1.30
N MET A 99 -6.05 -6.53 1.66
CA MET A 99 -5.26 -7.65 1.12
C MET A 99 -5.52 -8.89 1.98
N THR A 100 -5.99 -9.97 1.37
CA THR A 100 -6.27 -11.24 2.05
C THR A 100 -5.65 -12.40 1.30
N GLU A 101 -5.51 -13.55 1.96
CA GLU A 101 -5.06 -14.78 1.31
C GLU A 101 -6.03 -15.29 0.23
N LYS A 102 -7.32 -14.92 0.34
CA LYS A 102 -8.34 -15.28 -0.65
C LYS A 102 -8.42 -14.32 -1.83
N GLY A 103 -7.63 -13.25 -1.81
CA GLY A 103 -7.58 -12.20 -2.81
C GLY A 103 -7.89 -10.83 -2.25
N ASP A 104 -7.87 -9.83 -3.09
CA ASP A 104 -8.08 -8.45 -2.73
C ASP A 104 -9.56 -8.11 -2.62
N ILE A 105 -9.93 -7.38 -1.57
CA ILE A 105 -11.29 -6.91 -1.32
C ILE A 105 -11.31 -5.39 -1.41
N LEU A 106 -12.16 -4.86 -2.27
CA LEU A 106 -12.41 -3.41 -2.32
C LEU A 106 -13.20 -3.00 -1.09
N GLY A 107 -12.75 -1.92 -0.44
CA GLY A 107 -13.43 -1.30 0.68
C GLY A 107 -13.45 0.21 0.56
N VAL A 108 -14.30 0.85 1.36
CA VAL A 108 -14.42 2.31 1.43
C VAL A 108 -14.38 2.74 2.89
N PHE A 109 -13.61 3.78 3.18
CA PHE A 109 -13.60 4.38 4.51
C PHE A 109 -14.89 5.14 4.79
N GLY A 110 -15.54 4.75 5.89
CA GLY A 110 -16.72 5.39 6.45
C GLY A 110 -16.50 5.91 7.86
N ALA A 111 -17.42 6.77 8.28
CA ALA A 111 -17.52 7.23 9.65
C ALA A 111 -18.98 7.24 10.08
N GLN A 112 -19.24 7.27 11.39
CA GLN A 112 -20.60 7.49 11.88
C GLN A 112 -21.13 8.84 11.37
N PRO A 113 -22.40 8.89 10.90
CA PRO A 113 -22.98 10.14 10.41
C PRO A 113 -23.03 11.22 11.50
N PRO A 114 -22.92 12.51 11.13
CA PRO A 114 -22.91 13.60 12.11
C PRO A 114 -24.11 13.62 13.06
N HIS A 115 -25.30 13.21 12.61
CA HIS A 115 -26.52 13.17 13.42
C HIS A 115 -26.50 12.06 14.49
N VAL A 116 -25.64 11.04 14.34
CA VAL A 116 -25.42 9.98 15.33
C VAL A 116 -24.24 10.31 16.25
N ARG A 117 -23.18 10.83 15.67
CA ARG A 117 -21.94 11.15 16.35
C ARG A 117 -21.96 12.49 17.10
N GLY A 118 -22.92 13.37 16.78
CA GLY A 118 -22.86 14.78 17.14
C GLY A 118 -21.90 15.55 16.20
N GLN A 119 -21.50 16.76 16.61
CA GLN A 119 -20.64 17.62 15.78
C GLN A 119 -19.15 17.27 15.86
N ALA A 120 -18.76 16.26 16.65
CA ALA A 120 -17.36 15.88 16.77
C ALA A 120 -16.82 15.31 15.46
N GLN A 121 -15.69 15.83 14.99
CA GLN A 121 -14.96 15.25 13.88
C GLN A 121 -14.16 14.03 14.34
N PRO A 122 -13.85 13.06 13.44
CA PRO A 122 -12.90 12.01 13.77
C PRO A 122 -11.55 12.63 14.14
N THR A 123 -10.99 12.22 15.26
CA THR A 123 -9.69 12.71 15.75
C THR A 123 -8.57 11.72 15.47
N SER A 124 -8.94 10.49 15.10
CA SER A 124 -8.04 9.40 14.79
C SER A 124 -8.61 8.54 13.67
N VAL A 125 -7.73 7.86 12.93
CA VAL A 125 -8.11 6.82 11.97
C VAL A 125 -8.90 5.70 12.65
N GLU A 126 -8.66 5.47 13.93
CA GLU A 126 -9.33 4.45 14.74
C GLU A 126 -10.82 4.75 15.01
N ASP A 127 -11.24 6.00 14.83
CA ASP A 127 -12.65 6.41 14.89
C ASP A 127 -13.42 6.03 13.60
N LEU A 128 -12.69 5.66 12.56
CA LEU A 128 -13.21 5.30 11.25
C LEU A 128 -13.40 3.78 11.13
N PHE A 129 -13.96 3.36 10.01
CA PHE A 129 -14.05 1.95 9.64
C PHE A 129 -13.93 1.79 8.13
N ILE A 130 -13.53 0.60 7.69
CA ILE A 130 -13.61 0.21 6.29
C ILE A 130 -14.89 -0.62 6.12
N ASP A 131 -15.72 -0.22 5.18
CA ASP A 131 -16.88 -0.96 4.71
C ASP A 131 -16.47 -1.76 3.47
N ILE A 132 -16.60 -3.08 3.54
CA ILE A 132 -16.30 -4.03 2.45
C ILE A 132 -17.57 -4.67 1.87
N GLY A 133 -18.76 -4.17 2.26
CA GLY A 133 -20.04 -4.71 1.83
C GLY A 133 -20.50 -5.94 2.62
N ALA A 134 -19.76 -6.39 3.61
CA ALA A 134 -20.18 -7.49 4.48
C ALA A 134 -21.33 -7.04 5.41
N SER A 135 -22.32 -7.90 5.63
CA SER A 135 -23.49 -7.64 6.47
C SER A 135 -23.32 -8.18 7.90
N SER A 136 -22.31 -9.00 8.14
CA SER A 136 -21.96 -9.54 9.45
C SER A 136 -20.46 -9.83 9.56
N ARG A 137 -20.02 -10.03 10.80
CA ARG A 137 -18.66 -10.45 11.10
C ARG A 137 -18.30 -11.77 10.41
N GLU A 138 -19.21 -12.76 10.45
CA GLU A 138 -19.01 -14.08 9.84
C GLU A 138 -18.80 -13.96 8.34
N GLU A 139 -19.57 -13.09 7.68
CA GLU A 139 -19.42 -12.82 6.25
C GLU A 139 -18.07 -12.20 5.94
N ALA A 140 -17.63 -11.18 6.68
CA ALA A 140 -16.31 -10.58 6.49
C ALA A 140 -15.17 -11.59 6.67
N LEU A 141 -15.24 -12.46 7.69
CA LEU A 141 -14.28 -13.54 7.90
C LEU A 141 -14.35 -14.59 6.77
N ALA A 142 -15.54 -14.91 6.27
CA ALA A 142 -15.72 -15.81 5.14
C ALA A 142 -15.11 -15.26 3.84
N MET A 143 -15.09 -13.93 3.66
CA MET A 143 -14.42 -13.25 2.56
C MET A 143 -12.87 -13.34 2.68
N GLY A 144 -12.34 -13.72 3.85
CA GLY A 144 -10.90 -13.89 4.08
C GLY A 144 -10.25 -12.80 4.91
N VAL A 145 -11.03 -11.84 5.42
CA VAL A 145 -10.48 -10.82 6.32
C VAL A 145 -10.12 -11.42 7.66
N GLU A 146 -8.95 -11.08 8.17
CA GLU A 146 -8.46 -11.47 9.48
C GLU A 146 -7.94 -10.24 10.24
N VAL A 147 -7.83 -10.36 11.57
CA VAL A 147 -7.04 -9.40 12.34
C VAL A 147 -5.60 -9.52 11.90
N GLY A 148 -5.00 -8.40 11.48
CA GLY A 148 -3.68 -8.39 10.84
C GLY A 148 -3.72 -8.25 9.32
N SER A 149 -4.88 -8.41 8.65
CA SER A 149 -4.98 -8.15 7.22
C SER A 149 -4.60 -6.70 6.91
N PRO A 150 -3.63 -6.47 6.00
CA PRO A 150 -3.24 -5.12 5.62
C PRO A 150 -4.24 -4.51 4.66
N ALA A 151 -4.29 -3.18 4.64
CA ALA A 151 -5.05 -2.43 3.65
C ALA A 151 -4.26 -1.21 3.16
N ALA A 152 -4.35 -0.94 1.89
CA ALA A 152 -3.71 0.19 1.23
C ALA A 152 -4.73 1.02 0.46
N PHE A 153 -4.45 2.29 0.22
CA PHE A 153 -5.26 3.10 -0.68
C PHE A 153 -5.33 2.47 -2.07
N LEU A 154 -6.50 2.52 -2.71
CA LEU A 154 -6.64 2.06 -4.08
C LEU A 154 -5.74 2.90 -5.00
N GLY A 155 -4.84 2.23 -5.72
CA GLY A 155 -3.94 2.87 -6.67
C GLY A 155 -4.69 3.32 -7.92
N ARG A 156 -4.40 4.55 -8.35
CA ARG A 156 -4.86 5.08 -9.64
C ARG A 156 -3.73 5.90 -10.23
N TYR A 157 -2.91 5.25 -11.06
CA TYR A 157 -1.89 5.96 -11.83
C TYR A 157 -2.55 6.71 -12.98
N TRP A 158 -2.21 7.95 -13.15
CA TRP A 158 -2.66 8.77 -14.24
C TRP A 158 -1.54 9.69 -14.73
N GLU A 159 -1.36 9.74 -16.03
CA GLU A 159 -0.35 10.57 -16.69
C GLU A 159 -0.98 11.40 -17.77
N LYS A 160 -0.74 12.70 -17.74
CA LYS A 160 -1.20 13.65 -18.75
C LYS A 160 -0.31 14.89 -18.80
N ASP A 161 0.04 15.31 -20.00
CA ASP A 161 0.78 16.55 -20.26
C ASP A 161 2.08 16.66 -19.45
N GLY A 162 2.83 15.53 -19.34
CA GLY A 162 4.07 15.44 -18.57
C GLY A 162 3.91 15.50 -17.05
N LYS A 163 2.68 15.34 -16.56
CA LYS A 163 2.37 15.27 -15.12
C LYS A 163 1.87 13.90 -14.75
N ILE A 164 2.27 13.43 -13.57
CA ILE A 164 1.88 12.15 -13.00
C ILE A 164 1.08 12.39 -11.74
N ILE A 165 -0.03 11.66 -11.62
CA ILE A 165 -0.84 11.60 -10.41
C ILE A 165 -0.94 10.14 -9.99
N GLY A 166 -0.68 9.86 -8.73
CA GLY A 166 -0.78 8.52 -8.16
C GLY A 166 -0.56 8.54 -6.66
N LYS A 167 -0.89 7.43 -6.01
CA LYS A 167 -0.48 7.21 -4.62
C LYS A 167 1.00 6.82 -4.56
N ALA A 168 1.59 6.82 -3.39
CA ALA A 168 2.91 6.27 -3.11
C ALA A 168 4.04 6.74 -4.06
N LEU A 169 3.92 7.93 -4.68
CA LEU A 169 5.01 8.49 -5.50
C LEU A 169 6.27 8.70 -4.65
N ASP A 170 6.11 8.99 -3.38
CA ASP A 170 7.10 8.89 -2.34
C ASP A 170 7.01 7.49 -1.70
N ASP A 171 7.97 6.54 -1.94
CA ASP A 171 9.13 6.77 -2.81
C ASP A 171 9.22 5.75 -3.98
N ARG A 172 8.04 5.34 -4.54
CA ARG A 172 7.99 4.45 -5.72
C ARG A 172 8.67 5.10 -6.94
N LEU A 173 8.70 6.43 -6.98
CA LEU A 173 9.44 7.16 -7.99
C LEU A 173 10.95 6.97 -7.81
N GLY A 174 11.46 6.97 -6.58
CA GLY A 174 12.85 6.63 -6.29
C GLY A 174 13.18 5.19 -6.70
N CYS A 175 12.32 4.22 -6.38
CA CYS A 175 12.47 2.85 -6.85
C CYS A 175 12.53 2.78 -8.39
N TYR A 176 11.62 3.47 -9.07
CA TYR A 176 11.61 3.56 -10.53
C TYR A 176 12.91 4.15 -11.09
N VAL A 177 13.39 5.26 -10.52
CA VAL A 177 14.64 5.92 -10.97
C VAL A 177 15.83 4.98 -10.79
N LEU A 178 15.90 4.25 -9.66
CA LEU A 178 16.98 3.28 -9.43
C LEU A 178 16.94 2.14 -10.46
N LEU A 179 15.76 1.60 -10.75
CA LEU A 179 15.60 0.54 -11.76
C LEU A 179 16.01 1.03 -13.15
N ARG A 180 15.59 2.24 -13.55
CA ARG A 180 15.94 2.84 -14.84
C ARG A 180 17.43 3.19 -14.96
N ALA A 181 18.10 3.48 -13.86
CA ALA A 181 19.53 3.75 -13.85
C ALA A 181 20.38 2.49 -14.06
N LEU A 182 19.79 1.31 -13.87
CA LEU A 182 20.43 0.01 -14.05
C LEU A 182 20.23 -0.57 -15.46
N GLU A 183 19.32 -0.02 -16.27
CA GLU A 183 19.10 -0.37 -17.68
C GLU A 183 20.14 0.27 -18.60
#